data_89b96da844d583934e4b8557f0f010c3
#
_entry.id   89b96da844d583934e4b8557f0f010c3
#
_cell.length_a   1.000
_cell.length_b   1.000
_cell.length_c   1.000
_cell.angle_alpha   90.00
_cell.angle_beta   90.00
_cell.angle_gamma   90.00
#
_symmetry.space_group_name_H-M   'P 1'
#
loop_
_entity.id
_entity.type
_entity.pdbx_description
1 polymer ?
#
loop_
_entity_poly.entity_id
_entity_poly.type
_entity_poly.pdbx_seq_one_letter_code
_entity_poly.pdbx_strand_id
1 'polypeptide(L)'
;MRRFLDSNISVSGQIQPGQMAELAAGGVTLVICNRPEQEEPGQPSHADLRRAAEASGLRFVTAPFQGRPTPEAIECMTEALAGDDNIHAFCRSGMRSASTWAVSEVRRGRPVDEVLAAGREAGYDLTSLFT
;
A
#
# COMPACT_ATOMS: atom_id res chain seq x y z
N MET A 1 -1.51 -11.25 -4.88
CA MET A 1 -0.56 -10.99 -5.99
C MET A 1 0.06 -9.62 -5.87
N ARG A 2 1.35 -9.58 -5.69
CA ARG A 2 2.07 -8.32 -5.52
C ARG A 2 2.32 -7.64 -6.87
N ARG A 3 2.01 -6.35 -6.95
CA ARG A 3 2.31 -5.52 -8.11
C ARG A 3 3.33 -4.46 -7.70
N PHE A 4 4.51 -4.52 -8.29
CA PHE A 4 5.60 -3.63 -7.89
C PHE A 4 5.47 -2.26 -8.57
N LEU A 5 5.47 -1.22 -7.75
CA LEU A 5 5.50 0.17 -8.22
C LEU A 5 6.94 0.69 -8.29
N ASP A 6 7.79 0.11 -7.47
CA ASP A 6 9.23 0.39 -7.43
C ASP A 6 9.91 -0.80 -6.76
N SER A 7 11.24 -0.76 -6.64
CA SER A 7 11.99 -1.87 -6.05
C SER A 7 11.65 -2.10 -4.57
N ASN A 8 11.22 -1.05 -3.87
CA ASN A 8 10.97 -1.09 -2.42
C ASN A 8 9.50 -1.05 -2.05
N ILE A 9 8.58 -1.06 -3.01
CA ILE A 9 7.14 -1.03 -2.72
C ILE A 9 6.34 -1.82 -3.73
N SER A 10 5.43 -2.62 -3.20
CA SER A 10 4.42 -3.33 -3.99
C SER A 10 3.04 -3.06 -3.40
N VAL A 11 2.03 -3.25 -4.23
CA VAL A 11 0.62 -3.11 -3.81
C VAL A 11 -0.17 -4.33 -4.27
N SER A 12 -1.34 -4.52 -3.65
CA SER A 12 -2.26 -5.59 -4.04
C SER A 12 -3.67 -5.28 -3.57
N GLY A 13 -4.62 -6.12 -4.00
CA GLY A 13 -5.93 -6.19 -3.38
C GLY A 13 -5.84 -6.82 -2.00
N GLN A 14 -6.99 -7.09 -1.40
CA GLN A 14 -7.08 -7.62 -0.04
C GLN A 14 -6.20 -8.86 0.15
N ILE A 15 -5.43 -8.87 1.22
CA ILE A 15 -4.61 -10.01 1.63
C ILE A 15 -5.26 -10.72 2.82
N GLN A 16 -4.88 -11.98 3.02
CA GLN A 16 -5.35 -12.80 4.13
C GLN A 16 -4.27 -12.90 5.19
N PRO A 17 -4.64 -13.14 6.46
CA PRO A 17 -3.64 -13.30 7.53
C PRO A 17 -2.56 -14.32 7.19
N GLY A 18 -2.95 -15.44 6.56
CA GLY A 18 -1.99 -16.49 6.20
C GLY A 18 -0.95 -16.08 5.16
N GLN A 19 -1.13 -14.94 4.49
CA GLN A 19 -0.16 -14.45 3.50
C GLN A 19 0.98 -13.65 4.11
N MET A 20 0.89 -13.30 5.38
CA MET A 20 1.94 -12.49 6.03
C MET A 20 3.31 -13.17 6.04
N ALA A 21 3.32 -14.50 6.23
CA ALA A 21 4.58 -15.24 6.21
C ALA A 21 5.25 -15.20 4.84
N GLU A 22 4.45 -15.27 3.75
CA GLU A 22 4.97 -15.15 2.38
C GLU A 22 5.57 -13.76 2.13
N LEU A 23 4.88 -12.72 2.60
CA LEU A 23 5.38 -11.35 2.45
C LEU A 23 6.71 -11.18 3.18
N ALA A 24 6.80 -11.68 4.39
CA ALA A 24 8.04 -11.62 5.17
C ALA A 24 9.17 -12.39 4.47
N ALA A 25 8.88 -13.59 3.94
CA ALA A 25 9.85 -14.39 3.21
C ALA A 25 10.31 -13.68 1.93
N GLY A 26 9.45 -12.87 1.33
CA GLY A 26 9.76 -12.07 0.16
C GLY A 26 10.49 -10.76 0.45
N GLY A 27 10.84 -10.51 1.71
CA GLY A 27 11.64 -9.33 2.09
C GLY A 27 10.83 -8.13 2.56
N VAL A 28 9.51 -8.22 2.64
CA VAL A 28 8.68 -7.13 3.15
C VAL A 28 9.00 -6.92 4.64
N THR A 29 9.06 -5.67 5.06
CA THR A 29 9.28 -5.29 6.45
C THR A 29 8.11 -4.50 7.03
N LEU A 30 7.34 -3.84 6.18
CA LEU A 30 6.20 -3.02 6.59
C LEU A 30 4.99 -3.29 5.69
N VAL A 31 3.85 -3.56 6.29
CA VAL A 31 2.57 -3.69 5.58
C VAL A 31 1.71 -2.48 5.92
N ILE A 32 1.17 -1.83 4.90
CA ILE A 32 0.25 -0.68 5.06
C ILE A 32 -1.14 -1.10 4.58
N CYS A 33 -2.13 -0.95 5.44
CA CYS A 33 -3.52 -1.22 5.10
C CYS A 33 -4.26 0.10 4.82
N ASN A 34 -4.66 0.30 3.56
CA ASN A 34 -5.43 1.47 3.16
C ASN A 34 -6.92 1.18 3.09
N ARG A 35 -7.35 -0.03 3.43
CA ARG A 35 -8.75 -0.43 3.36
C ARG A 35 -9.44 -0.21 4.72
N PRO A 36 -10.61 0.47 4.75
CA PRO A 36 -11.39 0.57 5.99
C PRO A 36 -11.88 -0.80 6.47
N GLU A 37 -12.15 -0.90 7.77
CA GLU A 37 -12.78 -2.08 8.35
C GLU A 37 -14.16 -2.29 7.74
N GLN A 38 -14.52 -3.57 7.57
CA GLN A 38 -15.88 -3.97 7.24
C GLN A 38 -16.46 -3.31 5.98
N GLU A 39 -15.63 -3.12 4.95
CA GLU A 39 -16.16 -2.68 3.65
C GLU A 39 -17.05 -3.73 3.01
N GLU A 40 -16.81 -4.99 3.31
CA GLU A 40 -17.67 -6.07 2.85
C GLU A 40 -17.71 -7.22 3.87
N PRO A 41 -18.75 -8.07 3.83
CA PRO A 41 -18.83 -9.22 4.73
C PRO A 41 -17.66 -10.19 4.53
N GLY A 42 -17.14 -10.72 5.63
CA GLY A 42 -16.04 -11.69 5.58
C GLY A 42 -14.66 -11.11 5.41
N GLN A 43 -14.54 -9.78 5.30
CA GLN A 43 -13.25 -9.14 5.22
C GLN A 43 -12.44 -9.38 6.50
N PRO A 44 -11.15 -9.77 6.41
CA PRO A 44 -10.32 -9.90 7.60
C PRO A 44 -10.23 -8.58 8.37
N SER A 45 -10.31 -8.66 9.70
CA SER A 45 -10.21 -7.47 10.54
C SER A 45 -8.77 -6.96 10.57
N HIS A 46 -8.61 -5.65 10.80
CA HIS A 46 -7.27 -5.08 11.00
C HIS A 46 -6.55 -5.76 12.16
N ALA A 47 -7.27 -6.10 13.22
CA ALA A 47 -6.68 -6.77 14.39
C ALA A 47 -6.09 -8.14 14.02
N ASP A 48 -6.81 -8.94 13.24
CA ASP A 48 -6.33 -10.26 12.81
C ASP A 48 -5.13 -10.13 11.88
N LEU A 49 -5.18 -9.17 10.95
CA LEU A 49 -4.06 -8.93 10.05
C LEU A 49 -2.82 -8.46 10.82
N ARG A 50 -3.01 -7.58 11.79
CA ARG A 50 -1.90 -7.08 12.62
C ARG A 50 -1.24 -8.22 13.39
N ARG A 51 -2.05 -9.09 14.03
CA ARG A 51 -1.50 -10.23 14.77
C ARG A 51 -0.68 -11.14 13.87
N ALA A 52 -1.20 -11.42 12.67
CA ALA A 52 -0.48 -12.27 11.72
C ALA A 52 0.81 -11.61 11.23
N ALA A 53 0.78 -10.30 10.97
CA ALA A 53 1.96 -9.55 10.55
C ALA A 53 3.05 -9.60 11.64
N GLU A 54 2.66 -9.29 12.86
CA GLU A 54 3.60 -9.28 13.98
C GLU A 54 4.17 -10.66 14.25
N ALA A 55 3.36 -11.71 14.11
CA ALA A 55 3.84 -13.09 14.25
C ALA A 55 4.87 -13.45 13.18
N SER A 56 4.87 -12.78 12.04
CA SER A 56 5.85 -12.99 10.98
C SER A 56 6.99 -11.95 10.99
N GLY A 57 7.06 -11.12 12.02
CA GLY A 57 8.10 -10.11 12.17
C GLY A 57 7.89 -8.86 11.33
N LEU A 58 6.69 -8.63 10.82
CA LEU A 58 6.37 -7.46 10.01
C LEU A 58 5.79 -6.36 10.89
N ARG A 59 6.12 -5.11 10.56
CA ARG A 59 5.37 -3.97 11.09
C ARG A 59 4.08 -3.81 10.30
N PHE A 60 3.01 -3.39 10.95
CA PHE A 60 1.70 -3.25 10.33
C PHE A 60 1.10 -1.91 10.76
N VAL A 61 0.75 -1.09 9.78
CA VAL A 61 0.10 0.20 10.03
C VAL A 61 -1.17 0.31 9.21
N THR A 62 -2.12 1.09 9.72
CA THR A 62 -3.38 1.33 9.02
C THR A 62 -3.49 2.81 8.69
N ALA A 63 -3.87 3.11 7.45
CA ALA A 63 -4.12 4.45 6.97
C ALA A 63 -5.32 4.40 6.02
N PRO A 64 -6.50 4.02 6.55
CA PRO A 64 -7.66 3.73 5.71
C PRO A 64 -8.31 5.00 5.19
N PHE A 65 -8.89 4.90 3.99
CA PHE A 65 -9.69 5.96 3.41
C PHE A 65 -10.55 5.41 2.28
N GLN A 66 -11.53 6.20 1.86
CA GLN A 66 -12.31 5.94 0.66
C GLN A 66 -12.17 7.15 -0.26
N GLY A 67 -12.36 6.94 -1.56
CA GLY A 67 -12.20 8.02 -2.53
C GLY A 67 -10.75 8.38 -2.76
N ARG A 68 -10.44 9.67 -2.71
CA ARG A 68 -9.09 10.16 -2.96
C ARG A 68 -8.21 10.02 -1.69
N PRO A 69 -6.90 9.90 -1.87
CA PRO A 69 -6.00 9.81 -0.71
C PRO A 69 -6.16 11.00 0.24
N THR A 70 -6.27 10.67 1.52
CA THR A 70 -6.38 11.67 2.58
C THR A 70 -5.00 12.16 3.00
N PRO A 71 -4.91 13.36 3.62
CA PRO A 71 -3.63 13.85 4.14
C PRO A 71 -2.96 12.84 5.08
N GLU A 72 -3.73 12.18 5.94
CA GLU A 72 -3.21 11.18 6.88
C GLU A 72 -2.58 9.98 6.16
N ALA A 73 -3.27 9.48 5.13
CA ALA A 73 -2.76 8.34 4.36
C ALA A 73 -1.49 8.73 3.58
N ILE A 74 -1.48 9.92 3.00
CA ILE A 74 -0.31 10.42 2.27
C ILE A 74 0.88 10.59 3.20
N GLU A 75 0.65 11.14 4.40
CA GLU A 75 1.72 11.31 5.38
C GLU A 75 2.31 9.97 5.81
N CYS A 76 1.45 8.99 6.09
CA CYS A 76 1.88 7.64 6.45
C CYS A 76 2.76 7.02 5.35
N MET A 77 2.32 7.11 4.10
CA MET A 77 3.07 6.57 2.98
C MET A 77 4.39 7.33 2.77
N THR A 78 4.36 8.65 2.88
CA THR A 78 5.54 9.48 2.70
C THR A 78 6.62 9.14 3.74
N GLU A 79 6.22 8.99 4.99
CA GLU A 79 7.14 8.58 6.06
C GLU A 79 7.73 7.20 5.78
N ALA A 80 6.92 6.26 5.33
CA ALA A 80 7.39 4.92 5.02
C ALA A 80 8.39 4.93 3.86
N LEU A 81 8.11 5.71 2.82
CA LEU A 81 8.98 5.81 1.65
C LEU A 81 10.32 6.50 1.97
N ALA A 82 10.34 7.38 2.97
CA ALA A 82 11.56 8.08 3.38
C ALA A 82 12.50 7.19 4.19
N GLY A 83 12.03 6.07 4.71
CA GLY A 83 12.83 5.15 5.52
C GLY A 83 13.42 4.01 4.69
N ASP A 84 13.81 2.95 5.38
CA ASP A 84 14.48 1.80 4.77
C ASP A 84 13.56 0.59 4.61
N ASP A 85 12.26 0.75 4.78
CA ASP A 85 11.33 -0.36 4.68
C ASP A 85 11.14 -0.86 3.26
N ASN A 86 10.95 -2.17 3.16
CA ASN A 86 10.37 -2.79 1.97
C ASN A 86 8.88 -2.92 2.25
N ILE A 87 8.08 -2.20 1.47
CA ILE A 87 6.68 -1.94 1.77
C ILE A 87 5.77 -2.82 0.91
N HIS A 88 4.75 -3.38 1.54
CA HIS A 88 3.59 -3.88 0.82
C HIS A 88 2.35 -3.16 1.32
N ALA A 89 1.66 -2.44 0.44
CA ALA A 89 0.42 -1.74 0.78
C ALA A 89 -0.75 -2.42 0.07
N PHE A 90 -1.90 -2.47 0.72
CA PHE A 90 -3.07 -3.10 0.13
C PHE A 90 -4.35 -2.34 0.47
N CYS A 91 -5.34 -2.54 -0.38
CA CYS A 91 -6.71 -2.11 -0.17
C CYS A 91 -7.62 -3.16 -0.82
N ARG A 92 -8.79 -2.80 -1.33
CA ARG A 92 -9.66 -3.77 -1.97
C ARG A 92 -9.10 -4.29 -3.31
N SER A 93 -8.56 -3.38 -4.14
CA SER A 93 -8.05 -3.71 -5.48
C SER A 93 -6.59 -3.33 -5.68
N GLY A 94 -6.01 -2.59 -4.75
CA GLY A 94 -4.69 -2.01 -4.89
C GLY A 94 -4.70 -0.56 -5.38
N MET A 95 -5.81 -0.09 -5.92
CA MET A 95 -5.88 1.25 -6.52
C MET A 95 -5.68 2.37 -5.49
N ARG A 96 -6.32 2.27 -4.31
CA ARG A 96 -6.13 3.29 -3.27
C ARG A 96 -4.70 3.33 -2.78
N SER A 97 -4.09 2.16 -2.62
CA SER A 97 -2.68 2.08 -2.20
C SER A 97 -1.75 2.65 -3.27
N ALA A 98 -1.99 2.32 -4.54
CA ALA A 98 -1.21 2.88 -5.64
C ALA A 98 -1.38 4.38 -5.74
N SER A 99 -2.60 4.88 -5.53
CA SER A 99 -2.90 6.33 -5.56
C SER A 99 -2.15 7.07 -4.46
N THR A 100 -2.13 6.51 -3.26
CA THR A 100 -1.41 7.11 -2.12
C THR A 100 0.08 7.17 -2.41
N TRP A 101 0.64 6.08 -2.94
CA TRP A 101 2.05 6.06 -3.35
C TRP A 101 2.35 7.15 -4.39
N ALA A 102 1.49 7.28 -5.41
CA ALA A 102 1.71 8.23 -6.49
C ALA A 102 1.76 9.66 -5.98
N VAL A 103 0.77 10.06 -5.16
CA VAL A 103 0.74 11.40 -4.61
C VAL A 103 1.94 11.65 -3.71
N SER A 104 2.32 10.67 -2.89
CA SER A 104 3.47 10.78 -1.99
C SER A 104 4.77 10.97 -2.78
N GLU A 105 4.97 10.21 -3.85
CA GLU A 105 6.19 10.31 -4.65
C GLU A 105 6.29 11.65 -5.37
N VAL A 106 5.17 12.16 -5.91
CA VAL A 106 5.17 13.48 -6.54
C VAL A 106 5.50 14.56 -5.52
N ARG A 107 4.95 14.47 -4.32
CA ARG A 107 5.27 15.42 -3.23
C ARG A 107 6.73 15.35 -2.79
N ARG A 108 7.35 14.18 -2.93
CA ARG A 108 8.76 14.00 -2.63
C ARG A 108 9.68 14.50 -3.76
N GLY A 109 9.10 15.01 -4.85
CA GLY A 109 9.85 15.63 -5.94
C GLY A 109 10.00 14.78 -7.19
N ARG A 110 9.35 13.62 -7.24
CA ARG A 110 9.42 12.74 -8.42
C ARG A 110 8.55 13.30 -9.54
N PRO A 111 9.02 13.31 -10.79
CA PRO A 111 8.19 13.81 -11.91
C PRO A 111 6.91 13.01 -12.09
N VAL A 112 5.80 13.71 -12.37
CA VAL A 112 4.49 13.11 -12.55
C VAL A 112 4.50 12.03 -13.65
N ASP A 113 5.15 12.30 -14.77
CA ASP A 113 5.18 11.35 -15.89
C ASP A 113 5.89 10.05 -15.54
N GLU A 114 6.93 10.08 -14.71
CA GLU A 114 7.60 8.88 -14.22
C GLU A 114 6.69 8.06 -13.31
N VAL A 115 5.98 8.75 -12.41
CA VAL A 115 5.06 8.10 -11.49
C VAL A 115 3.90 7.45 -12.23
N LEU A 116 3.35 8.16 -13.23
CA LEU A 116 2.27 7.61 -14.05
C LEU A 116 2.71 6.40 -14.85
N ALA A 117 3.95 6.43 -15.38
CA ALA A 117 4.49 5.31 -16.13
C ALA A 117 4.67 4.07 -15.24
N ALA A 118 5.21 4.25 -14.03
CA ALA A 118 5.36 3.15 -13.08
C ALA A 118 4.00 2.55 -12.68
N GLY A 119 3.00 3.41 -12.49
CA GLY A 119 1.64 2.96 -12.21
C GLY A 119 1.07 2.12 -13.34
N ARG A 120 1.22 2.58 -14.58
CA ARG A 120 0.73 1.82 -15.75
C ARG A 120 1.40 0.47 -15.88
N GLU A 121 2.69 0.38 -15.64
CA GLU A 121 3.40 -0.90 -15.66
C GLU A 121 2.86 -1.87 -14.62
N ALA A 122 2.42 -1.36 -13.48
CA ALA A 122 1.83 -2.17 -12.42
C ALA A 122 0.35 -2.48 -12.66
N GLY A 123 -0.26 -1.86 -13.69
CA GLY A 123 -1.65 -2.11 -14.06
C GLY A 123 -2.64 -1.08 -13.54
N TYR A 124 -2.17 0.09 -13.11
CA TYR A 124 -3.03 1.14 -12.57
C TYR A 124 -2.95 2.42 -13.40
N ASP A 125 -4.13 2.95 -13.76
CA ASP A 125 -4.22 4.27 -14.40
C ASP A 125 -4.40 5.32 -13.30
N LEU A 126 -3.36 6.10 -13.06
CA LEU A 126 -3.32 7.09 -12.00
C LEU A 126 -3.45 8.52 -12.53
N THR A 127 -3.80 8.67 -13.81
CA THR A 127 -3.83 9.97 -14.50
C THR A 127 -4.75 10.98 -13.80
N SER A 128 -5.93 10.53 -13.34
CA SER A 128 -6.93 11.42 -12.74
C SER A 128 -6.48 12.08 -11.44
N LEU A 129 -5.44 11.56 -10.80
CA LEU A 129 -4.93 12.15 -9.55
C LEU A 129 -4.29 13.52 -9.80
N PHE A 130 -3.83 13.78 -11.02
CA PHE A 130 -3.02 14.96 -11.33
C PHE A 130 -3.64 15.84 -12.41
N THR A 131 -4.91 15.65 -12.70
CA THR A 131 -5.62 16.45 -13.70
C THR A 131 -6.66 17.39 -13.09
#